data_1bfbb9c53b46050e5c87a6a13093c2a5
#
_entry.id   1bfbb9c53b46050e5c87a6a13093c2a5
#
_cell.length_a   1.000
_cell.length_b   1.000
_cell.length_c   1.000
_cell.angle_alpha   90.00
_cell.angle_beta   90.00
_cell.angle_gamma   90.00
#
_symmetry.space_group_name_H-M   'P 1'
#
loop_
_entity.id
_entity.type
_entity.pdbx_description
1 polymer ?
#
loop_
_entity_poly.entity_id
_entity_poly.type
_entity_poly.pdbx_seq_one_letter_code
_entity_poly.pdbx_strand_id
1 'polypeptide(L)'
;MDRMEEFLPRVRAYLVGRDWTDVPCMRGRTFEVAPLAQGEYNLNYRISAGGLRLVFRVNIGTQIQRRDQIVYEYRALKLLERSGAAPRPYFVDDSRRRFETGILIMEFLPGAPLDYRRDSAAAAALFARIHQTEVP
;
A
#
# COMPACT_ATOMS: atom_id res chain seq x y z
N MET A 1 19.25 10.76 -10.27
CA MET A 1 17.78 10.67 -10.29
C MET A 1 17.32 9.93 -9.06
N ASP A 2 16.38 10.48 -8.38
CA ASP A 2 15.74 9.86 -7.23
C ASP A 2 14.99 8.57 -7.67
N ARG A 3 15.03 7.54 -6.83
CA ARG A 3 14.31 6.28 -7.09
C ARG A 3 12.81 6.48 -7.30
N MET A 4 12.20 7.40 -6.56
CA MET A 4 10.80 7.72 -6.75
C MET A 4 10.50 8.22 -8.16
N GLU A 5 11.37 9.07 -8.69
CA GLU A 5 11.25 9.60 -10.06
C GLU A 5 11.57 8.54 -11.11
N GLU A 6 12.57 7.69 -10.84
CA GLU A 6 12.96 6.60 -11.74
C GLU A 6 11.81 5.60 -11.96
N PHE A 7 11.10 5.23 -10.89
CA PHE A 7 10.01 4.26 -10.94
C PHE A 7 8.67 4.85 -11.39
N LEU A 8 8.50 6.16 -11.33
CA LEU A 8 7.22 6.80 -11.64
C LEU A 8 6.66 6.45 -13.03
N PRO A 9 7.45 6.49 -14.12
CA PRO A 9 6.97 6.06 -15.43
C PRO A 9 6.54 4.58 -15.46
N ARG A 10 7.24 3.73 -14.72
CA ARG A 10 6.92 2.30 -14.62
C ARG A 10 5.59 2.06 -13.90
N VAL A 11 5.32 2.81 -12.85
CA VAL A 11 4.04 2.76 -12.12
C VAL A 11 2.89 3.20 -13.04
N ARG A 12 3.08 4.29 -13.77
CA ARG A 12 2.09 4.77 -14.76
C ARG A 12 1.82 3.72 -15.84
N ALA A 13 2.86 3.14 -16.41
CA ALA A 13 2.73 2.11 -17.44
C ALA A 13 2.03 0.86 -16.92
N TYR A 14 2.29 0.47 -15.69
CA TYR A 14 1.62 -0.67 -15.05
C TYR A 14 0.11 -0.43 -14.92
N LEU A 15 -0.29 0.74 -14.44
CA LEU A 15 -1.70 1.08 -14.26
C LEU A 15 -2.46 1.13 -15.58
N VAL A 16 -1.85 1.66 -16.63
CA VAL A 16 -2.46 1.73 -17.98
C VAL A 16 -2.46 0.37 -18.67
N GLY A 17 -1.42 -0.43 -18.47
CA GLY A 17 -1.23 -1.70 -19.16
C GLY A 17 -1.99 -2.89 -18.61
N ARG A 18 -2.74 -2.71 -17.52
CA ARG A 18 -3.48 -3.80 -16.87
C ARG A 18 -4.99 -3.55 -16.93
N ASP A 19 -5.73 -4.63 -17.15
CA ASP A 19 -7.18 -4.65 -16.94
C ASP A 19 -7.47 -4.75 -15.43
N TRP A 20 -8.31 -3.86 -14.93
CA TRP A 20 -8.68 -3.76 -13.52
C TRP A 20 -10.08 -4.28 -13.22
N THR A 21 -10.63 -5.14 -14.06
CA THR A 21 -11.96 -5.72 -13.85
C THR A 21 -12.08 -6.56 -12.58
N ASP A 22 -10.97 -7.14 -12.13
CA ASP A 22 -10.88 -7.91 -10.88
C ASP A 22 -10.78 -7.04 -9.61
N VAL A 23 -10.59 -5.74 -9.77
CA VAL A 23 -10.56 -4.77 -8.67
C VAL A 23 -11.66 -3.72 -8.89
N PRO A 24 -12.88 -3.94 -8.40
CA PRO A 24 -14.05 -3.15 -8.79
C PRO A 24 -13.92 -1.64 -8.62
N CYS A 25 -13.26 -1.18 -7.56
CA CYS A 25 -13.06 0.25 -7.34
C CYS A 25 -12.11 0.90 -8.35
N MET A 26 -11.29 0.12 -9.05
CA MET A 26 -10.34 0.60 -10.05
C MET A 26 -10.82 0.45 -11.48
N ARG A 27 -11.88 -0.31 -11.69
CA ARG A 27 -12.42 -0.65 -13.01
C ARG A 27 -12.74 0.60 -13.83
N GLY A 28 -12.22 0.65 -15.07
CA GLY A 28 -12.54 1.71 -16.02
C GLY A 28 -12.03 3.09 -15.64
N ARG A 29 -11.14 3.20 -14.65
CA ARG A 29 -10.61 4.49 -14.20
C ARG A 29 -9.24 4.77 -14.80
N THR A 30 -8.98 6.05 -15.03
CA THR A 30 -7.67 6.57 -15.38
C THR A 30 -7.07 7.25 -14.15
N PHE A 31 -5.89 6.79 -13.73
CA PHE A 31 -5.25 7.28 -12.51
C PHE A 31 -4.18 8.32 -12.78
N GLU A 32 -4.20 9.38 -11.99
CA GLU A 32 -3.05 10.26 -11.79
C GLU A 32 -2.14 9.63 -10.74
N VAL A 33 -0.84 9.76 -10.93
CA VAL A 33 0.18 9.18 -10.05
C VAL A 33 1.12 10.26 -9.56
N ALA A 34 1.29 10.33 -8.26
CA ALA A 34 2.22 11.25 -7.62
C ALA A 34 3.07 10.51 -6.57
N PRO A 35 4.36 10.83 -6.44
CA PRO A 35 5.17 10.32 -5.34
C PRO A 35 4.53 10.68 -3.99
N LEU A 36 4.54 9.75 -3.04
CA LEU A 36 3.98 9.96 -1.72
C LEU A 36 5.05 9.88 -0.63
N ALA A 37 5.76 8.75 -0.55
CA ALA A 37 6.79 8.55 0.46
C ALA A 37 7.74 7.44 0.05
N GLN A 38 9.01 7.62 0.35
CA GLN A 38 10.04 6.59 0.22
C GLN A 38 10.47 6.13 1.60
N GLY A 39 10.34 4.82 1.85
CA GLY A 39 10.93 4.15 3.00
C GLY A 39 12.17 3.37 2.59
N GLU A 40 12.76 2.67 3.54
CA GLU A 40 13.93 1.83 3.30
C GLU A 40 13.62 0.64 2.38
N TYR A 41 12.41 0.10 2.49
CA TYR A 41 12.02 -1.12 1.79
C TYR A 41 10.89 -0.92 0.78
N ASN A 42 10.30 0.26 0.71
CA ASN A 42 9.13 0.52 -0.12
C ASN A 42 9.15 1.90 -0.75
N LEU A 43 8.69 1.96 -2.00
CA LEU A 43 8.31 3.21 -2.65
C LEU A 43 6.78 3.29 -2.66
N ASN A 44 6.23 4.39 -2.18
CA ASN A 44 4.79 4.59 -2.13
C ASN A 44 4.38 5.75 -3.04
N TYR A 45 3.39 5.50 -3.87
CA TYR A 45 2.79 6.49 -4.75
C TYR A 45 1.32 6.67 -4.40
N ARG A 46 0.84 7.90 -4.45
CA ARG A 46 -0.60 8.16 -4.41
C ARG A 46 -1.14 8.04 -5.82
N ILE A 47 -2.12 7.18 -6.00
CA ILE A 47 -2.87 7.09 -7.25
C ILE A 47 -4.28 7.62 -7.00
N SER A 48 -4.78 8.44 -7.91
CA SER A 48 -6.08 9.09 -7.75
C SER A 48 -6.87 9.14 -9.06
N ALA A 49 -8.17 8.96 -8.92
CA ALA A 49 -9.13 9.03 -10.01
C ALA A 49 -10.45 9.57 -9.46
N GLY A 50 -10.78 10.80 -9.82
CA GLY A 50 -11.92 11.48 -9.22
C GLY A 50 -11.75 11.62 -7.70
N GLY A 51 -12.76 11.21 -6.92
CA GLY A 51 -12.68 11.20 -5.45
C GLY A 51 -11.95 10.01 -4.85
N LEU A 52 -11.56 9.02 -5.64
CA LEU A 52 -10.84 7.83 -5.17
C LEU A 52 -9.36 8.13 -5.03
N ARG A 53 -8.79 7.79 -3.87
CA ARG A 53 -7.35 7.87 -3.60
C ARG A 53 -6.88 6.55 -3.01
N LEU A 54 -5.81 6.00 -3.59
CA LEU A 54 -5.20 4.75 -3.15
C LEU A 54 -3.69 4.93 -3.04
N VAL A 55 -3.04 4.01 -2.35
CA VAL A 55 -1.57 3.90 -2.31
C VAL A 55 -1.14 2.76 -3.20
N PHE A 56 -0.23 3.05 -4.11
CA PHE A 56 0.49 2.06 -4.92
C PHE A 56 1.87 1.88 -4.31
N ARG A 57 2.12 0.71 -3.72
CA ARG A 57 3.39 0.38 -3.07
C ARG A 57 4.22 -0.53 -3.95
N VAL A 58 5.45 -0.15 -4.20
CA VAL A 58 6.47 -1.01 -4.80
C VAL A 58 7.44 -1.44 -3.71
N ASN A 59 7.57 -2.74 -3.48
CA ASN A 59 8.56 -3.27 -2.55
C ASN A 59 9.94 -3.23 -3.21
N ILE A 60 10.94 -2.69 -2.53
CA ILE A 60 12.31 -2.56 -3.06
C ILE A 60 13.36 -3.28 -2.20
N GLY A 61 12.92 -3.99 -1.18
CA GLY A 61 13.79 -4.74 -0.28
C GLY A 61 12.98 -5.57 0.70
N THR A 62 13.65 -6.20 1.64
CA THR A 62 12.99 -7.02 2.65
C THR A 62 13.45 -6.64 4.05
N GLN A 63 12.49 -6.38 4.92
CA GLN A 63 12.70 -6.14 6.34
C GLN A 63 12.77 -7.43 7.15
N ILE A 64 12.08 -8.46 6.68
CA ILE A 64 11.89 -9.74 7.39
C ILE A 64 12.57 -10.90 6.68
N GLN A 65 13.46 -10.63 5.73
CA GLN A 65 14.20 -11.60 4.93
C GLN A 65 13.32 -12.64 4.22
N ARG A 66 12.13 -12.22 3.78
CA ARG A 66 11.20 -13.04 3.00
C ARG A 66 11.16 -12.57 1.56
N ARG A 67 11.18 -13.51 0.62
CA ARG A 67 10.99 -13.21 -0.80
C ARG A 67 9.58 -12.76 -1.12
N ASP A 68 8.60 -13.23 -0.35
CA ASP A 68 7.18 -12.96 -0.50
C ASP A 68 6.67 -11.88 0.48
N GLN A 69 7.52 -10.96 0.87
CA GLN A 69 7.17 -9.92 1.86
C GLN A 69 5.90 -9.17 1.48
N ILE A 70 5.71 -8.83 0.21
CA ILE A 70 4.52 -8.10 -0.23
C ILE A 70 3.23 -8.92 -0.05
N VAL A 71 3.31 -10.22 -0.27
CA VAL A 71 2.17 -11.14 -0.03
C VAL A 71 1.90 -11.26 1.46
N TYR A 72 2.94 -11.32 2.28
CA TYR A 72 2.82 -11.32 3.74
C TYR A 72 2.12 -10.05 4.22
N GLU A 73 2.54 -8.88 3.74
CA GLU A 73 1.90 -7.60 4.07
C GLU A 73 0.42 -7.59 3.66
N TYR A 74 0.12 -8.04 2.45
CA TYR A 74 -1.26 -8.12 1.96
C TYR A 74 -2.13 -8.99 2.86
N ARG A 75 -1.64 -10.17 3.23
CA ARG A 75 -2.36 -11.09 4.12
C ARG A 75 -2.57 -10.49 5.51
N ALA A 76 -1.57 -9.83 6.06
CA ALA A 76 -1.68 -9.14 7.35
C ALA A 76 -2.75 -8.05 7.30
N LEU A 77 -2.78 -7.24 6.24
CA LEU A 77 -3.81 -6.22 6.05
C LEU A 77 -5.21 -6.83 5.91
N LYS A 78 -5.32 -7.95 5.22
CA LYS A 78 -6.59 -8.70 5.11
C LYS A 78 -7.10 -9.19 6.47
N LEU A 79 -6.23 -9.71 7.31
CA LEU A 79 -6.57 -10.11 8.67
C LEU A 79 -7.06 -8.93 9.52
N LEU A 80 -6.47 -7.75 9.32
CA LEU A 80 -6.79 -6.55 10.08
C LEU A 80 -7.98 -5.75 9.52
N GLU A 81 -8.53 -6.15 8.39
CA GLU A 81 -9.57 -5.38 7.67
C GLU A 81 -10.79 -5.09 8.57
N ARG A 82 -11.22 -6.05 9.38
CA ARG A 82 -12.36 -5.89 10.29
C ARG A 82 -12.06 -4.97 11.48
N SER A 83 -10.80 -4.82 11.84
CA SER A 83 -10.42 -3.95 12.97
C SER A 83 -10.63 -2.48 12.69
N GLY A 84 -10.63 -2.07 11.40
CA GLY A 84 -10.60 -0.68 10.98
C GLY A 84 -9.32 0.07 11.40
N ALA A 85 -8.30 -0.66 11.84
CA ALA A 85 -7.06 -0.10 12.38
C ALA A 85 -5.90 -0.07 11.37
N ALA A 86 -6.15 -0.50 10.14
CA ALA A 86 -5.13 -0.59 9.09
C ALA A 86 -5.74 -0.24 7.72
N PRO A 87 -4.92 0.15 6.73
CA PRO A 87 -5.40 0.39 5.38
C PRO A 87 -6.06 -0.87 4.80
N ARG A 88 -7.16 -0.68 4.11
CA ARG A 88 -7.83 -1.77 3.39
C ARG A 88 -6.99 -2.16 2.17
N PRO A 89 -6.59 -3.43 2.01
CA PRO A 89 -5.87 -3.89 0.82
C PRO A 89 -6.84 -4.19 -0.32
N TYR A 90 -6.46 -3.86 -1.54
CA TYR A 90 -7.28 -4.09 -2.74
C TYR A 90 -6.64 -5.03 -3.74
N PHE A 91 -5.29 -5.06 -3.81
CA PHE A 91 -4.61 -5.80 -4.86
C PHE A 91 -3.18 -6.11 -4.45
N VAL A 92 -2.69 -7.28 -4.83
CA VAL A 92 -1.30 -7.68 -4.68
C VAL A 92 -0.83 -8.39 -5.96
N ASP A 93 0.37 -8.06 -6.40
CA ASP A 93 1.02 -8.73 -7.52
C ASP A 93 2.46 -9.10 -7.12
N ASP A 94 2.72 -10.37 -6.97
CA ASP A 94 4.04 -10.94 -6.70
C ASP A 94 4.54 -11.76 -7.90
N SER A 95 4.00 -11.53 -9.09
CA SER A 95 4.42 -12.22 -10.31
C SER A 95 5.83 -11.83 -10.77
N ARG A 96 6.27 -10.63 -10.39
CA ARG A 96 7.57 -10.03 -10.76
C ARG A 96 7.78 -9.87 -12.26
N ARG A 97 6.68 -9.78 -13.01
CA ARG A 97 6.73 -9.62 -14.47
C ARG A 97 7.04 -8.20 -14.91
N ARG A 98 6.52 -7.21 -14.17
CA ARG A 98 6.66 -5.79 -14.49
C ARG A 98 7.64 -5.07 -13.56
N PHE A 99 7.74 -5.54 -12.33
CA PHE A 99 8.72 -5.09 -11.35
C PHE A 99 9.49 -6.30 -10.85
N GLU A 100 10.73 -6.11 -10.49
CA GLU A 100 11.59 -7.16 -9.94
C GLU A 100 11.11 -7.62 -8.56
N THR A 101 10.25 -6.83 -7.95
CA THR A 101 9.68 -7.03 -6.62
C THR A 101 8.17 -6.90 -6.67
N GLY A 102 7.51 -7.12 -5.55
CA GLY A 102 6.07 -7.13 -5.48
C GLY A 102 5.43 -5.75 -5.44
N ILE A 103 4.14 -5.72 -5.77
CA ILE A 103 3.27 -4.54 -5.76
C ILE A 103 2.09 -4.79 -4.82
N LEU A 104 1.70 -3.77 -4.07
CA LEU A 104 0.53 -3.76 -3.22
C LEU A 104 -0.26 -2.47 -3.47
N ILE A 105 -1.57 -2.58 -3.70
CA ILE A 105 -2.47 -1.43 -3.75
C ILE A 105 -3.40 -1.50 -2.55
N MET A 106 -3.49 -0.41 -1.82
CA MET A 106 -4.25 -0.31 -0.59
C MET A 106 -4.89 1.07 -0.43
N GLU A 107 -5.77 1.18 0.54
CA GLU A 107 -6.43 2.42 0.91
C GLU A 107 -5.41 3.52 1.23
N PHE A 108 -5.69 4.73 0.76
CA PHE A 108 -4.97 5.93 1.19
C PHE A 108 -5.61 6.47 2.46
N LEU A 109 -4.84 6.53 3.54
CA LEU A 109 -5.28 7.11 4.81
C LEU A 109 -4.66 8.50 4.96
N PRO A 110 -5.45 9.58 4.88
CA PRO A 110 -4.94 10.92 5.15
C PRO A 110 -4.59 11.04 6.63
N GLY A 111 -3.55 11.79 6.93
CA GLY A 111 -3.12 11.98 8.30
C GLY A 111 -1.88 12.84 8.41
N ALA A 112 -1.45 13.04 9.64
CA ALA A 112 -0.22 13.74 9.99
C ALA A 112 0.74 12.78 10.70
N PRO A 113 2.06 13.08 10.73
CA PRO A 113 3.01 12.31 11.50
C PRO A 113 2.61 12.22 12.96
N LEU A 114 2.89 11.07 13.59
CA LEU A 114 2.61 10.82 14.98
C LEU A 114 3.44 11.78 15.86
N ASP A 115 2.75 12.47 16.77
CA ASP A 115 3.39 13.24 17.84
C ASP A 115 3.40 12.39 19.12
N TYR A 116 4.58 11.95 19.53
CA TYR A 116 4.73 11.04 20.67
C TYR A 116 4.21 11.61 22.00
N ARG A 117 4.17 12.93 22.15
CA ARG A 117 3.66 13.57 23.36
C ARG A 117 2.14 13.68 23.36
N ARG A 118 1.57 14.02 22.20
CA ARG A 118 0.12 14.24 22.06
C ARG A 118 -0.65 12.95 21.80
N ASP A 119 -0.08 12.05 20.99
CA ASP A 119 -0.83 10.96 20.35
C ASP A 119 -0.55 9.59 20.98
N SER A 120 0.22 9.51 22.08
CA SER A 120 0.62 8.22 22.69
C SER A 120 -0.57 7.39 23.17
N ALA A 121 -1.59 8.02 23.76
CA ALA A 121 -2.79 7.32 24.20
C ALA A 121 -3.60 6.76 23.02
N ALA A 122 -3.74 7.55 21.94
CA ALA A 122 -4.40 7.12 20.72
C ALA A 122 -3.66 5.97 20.05
N ALA A 123 -2.32 6.04 19.99
CA ALA A 123 -1.49 4.97 19.48
C ALA A 123 -1.63 3.68 20.28
N ALA A 124 -1.63 3.76 21.61
CA ALA A 124 -1.83 2.61 22.48
C ALA A 124 -3.20 1.95 22.27
N ALA A 125 -4.26 2.74 22.12
CA ALA A 125 -5.60 2.25 21.82
C ALA A 125 -5.65 1.54 20.45
N LEU A 126 -4.99 2.09 19.45
CA LEU A 126 -4.89 1.48 18.12
C LEU A 126 -4.16 0.13 18.17
N PHE A 127 -3.02 0.05 18.85
CA PHE A 127 -2.28 -1.20 19.04
C PHE A 127 -3.11 -2.25 19.78
N ALA A 128 -3.87 -1.84 20.80
CA ALA A 128 -4.77 -2.74 21.51
C ALA A 128 -5.82 -3.34 20.57
N ARG A 129 -6.42 -2.54 19.69
CA ARG A 129 -7.37 -3.03 18.68
C ARG A 129 -6.73 -4.03 17.71
N ILE A 130 -5.51 -3.76 17.26
CA ILE A 130 -4.78 -4.68 16.38
C ILE A 130 -4.52 -6.00 17.11
N HIS A 131 -4.04 -5.97 18.34
CA HIS A 131 -3.71 -7.16 19.12
C HIS A 131 -4.93 -7.98 19.56
N GLN A 132 -6.10 -7.36 19.61
CA GLN A 132 -7.37 -8.04 19.91
C GLN A 132 -8.03 -8.66 18.68
N THR A 133 -7.48 -8.45 17.50
CA THR A 133 -8.00 -9.03 16.27
C THR A 133 -7.81 -10.55 16.30
N GLU A 134 -8.92 -11.28 16.17
CA GLU A 134 -8.89 -12.73 16.12
C GLU A 134 -8.28 -13.20 14.80
N VAL A 135 -7.34 -14.14 14.88
CA VAL A 135 -6.73 -14.78 13.74
C VAL A 135 -7.37 -16.16 13.56
N PRO A 136 -7.99 -16.44 12.39
CA PRO A 136 -8.60 -17.73 12.13
C PRO A 136 -7.61 -18.89 12.06
#